data_a5222f27ed17bd3448acda99fff7b4ee
#
_entry.id   a5222f27ed17bd3448acda99fff7b4ee
#
_cell.length_a   1.000
_cell.length_b   1.000
_cell.length_c   1.000
_cell.angle_alpha   90.00
_cell.angle_beta   90.00
_cell.angle_gamma   90.00
#
_symmetry.space_group_name_H-M   'P 1'
#
loop_
_entity.id
_entity.type
_entity.pdbx_description
1 polymer ?
#
loop_
_entity_poly.entity_id
_entity_poly.type
_entity_poly.pdbx_seq_one_letter_code
_entity_poly.pdbx_strand_id
1 'polypeptide(L)' 'ELEAGTVSELLERYFSQWPAVRGYVLDDQGAVRKHVKVVVDDNYLIDRAGLSDPVQPDSKVYVFQLLSGG' A
#
# COMPACT_ATOMS: atom_id res chain seq x y z
N GLU A 1 -14.46 7.82 7.18
CA GLU A 1 -13.31 8.44 7.74
C GLU A 1 -12.35 7.42 8.31
N LEU A 2 -11.17 7.35 7.78
CA LEU A 2 -10.19 6.37 8.19
C LEU A 2 -9.22 6.98 9.17
N GLU A 3 -8.96 6.26 10.25
CA GLU A 3 -8.00 6.72 11.24
C GLU A 3 -6.83 5.78 11.29
N ALA A 4 -6.30 5.48 10.14
CA ALA A 4 -5.13 4.65 10.06
C ALA A 4 -3.91 5.44 10.47
N GLY A 5 -3.02 4.82 11.24
CA GLY A 5 -1.77 5.45 11.63
C GLY A 5 -0.62 5.07 10.74
N THR A 6 -0.73 3.97 10.03
CA THR A 6 0.32 3.48 9.14
C THR A 6 -0.28 3.03 7.82
N VAL A 7 0.60 2.87 6.83
CA VAL A 7 0.18 2.35 5.54
C VAL A 7 -0.43 0.96 5.69
N SER A 8 0.13 0.15 6.59
CA SER A 8 -0.41 -1.18 6.83
C SER A 8 -1.87 -1.13 7.23
N GLU A 9 -2.20 -0.26 8.18
CA GLU A 9 -3.57 -0.14 8.64
C GLU A 9 -4.49 0.39 7.54
N LEU A 10 -4.00 1.36 6.79
CA LEU A 10 -4.79 1.93 5.72
C LEU A 10 -5.11 0.89 4.66
N LEU A 11 -4.11 0.11 4.26
CA LEU A 11 -4.31 -0.91 3.24
C LEU A 11 -5.21 -2.03 3.74
N GLU A 12 -5.10 -2.39 5.03
CA GLU A 12 -5.99 -3.42 5.56
C GLU A 12 -7.45 -2.99 5.46
N ARG A 13 -7.73 -1.73 5.73
CA ARG A 13 -9.09 -1.23 5.60
C ARG A 13 -9.56 -1.26 4.16
N TYR A 14 -8.67 -0.91 3.24
CA TYR A 14 -9.00 -0.94 1.82
C TYR A 14 -9.27 -2.37 1.37
N PHE A 15 -8.42 -3.31 1.78
CA PHE A 15 -8.55 -4.69 1.37
C PHE A 15 -9.76 -5.37 1.99
N SER A 16 -10.25 -4.85 3.11
CA SER A 16 -11.45 -5.43 3.70
C SER A 16 -12.65 -5.18 2.81
N GLN A 17 -12.63 -4.12 2.02
CA GLN A 17 -13.69 -3.84 1.06
C GLN A 17 -13.41 -4.49 -0.29
N TRP A 18 -12.15 -4.67 -0.62
CA TRP A 18 -11.74 -5.19 -1.92
C TRP A 18 -10.73 -6.31 -1.73
N PRO A 19 -11.17 -7.45 -1.18
CA PRO A 19 -10.20 -8.49 -0.83
C PRO A 19 -9.41 -9.03 -2.01
N ALA A 20 -9.99 -9.01 -3.20
CA ALA A 20 -9.28 -9.53 -4.37
C ALA A 20 -8.08 -8.66 -4.74
N VAL A 21 -8.09 -7.41 -4.34
CA VAL A 21 -7.00 -6.49 -4.69
C VAL A 21 -5.74 -6.81 -3.88
N ARG A 22 -5.91 -7.39 -2.70
CA ARG A 22 -4.76 -7.65 -1.83
C ARG A 22 -3.69 -8.47 -2.55
N GLY A 23 -4.09 -9.48 -3.29
CA GLY A 23 -3.13 -10.35 -3.97
C GLY A 23 -2.39 -9.67 -5.10
N TYR A 24 -2.93 -8.57 -5.62
CA TYR A 24 -2.23 -7.81 -6.66
C TYR A 24 -1.19 -6.87 -6.08
N VAL A 25 -1.39 -6.43 -4.85
CA VAL A 25 -0.52 -5.43 -4.23
C VAL A 25 0.53 -6.09 -3.34
N LEU A 26 0.13 -7.09 -2.58
CA LEU A 26 1.01 -7.72 -1.60
C LEU A 26 1.30 -9.16 -2.01
N ASP A 27 2.50 -9.62 -1.66
CA ASP A 27 2.88 -11.01 -1.89
C ASP A 27 2.43 -11.87 -0.70
N ASP A 28 2.83 -13.13 -0.70
CA ASP A 28 2.40 -14.08 0.32
C ASP A 28 2.86 -13.70 1.72
N GLN A 29 3.87 -12.88 1.80
CA GLN A 29 4.42 -12.49 3.10
C GLN A 29 3.95 -11.12 3.54
N GLY A 30 3.05 -10.52 2.77
CA GLY A 30 2.51 -9.23 3.12
C GLY A 30 3.35 -8.05 2.69
N ALA A 31 4.41 -8.29 1.92
CA ALA A 31 5.23 -7.22 1.40
C ALA A 31 4.71 -6.75 0.05
N VAL A 32 4.98 -5.50 -0.29
CA VAL A 32 4.56 -4.94 -1.57
C VAL A 32 5.32 -5.65 -2.70
N ARG A 33 4.60 -6.09 -3.71
CA ARG A 33 5.22 -6.78 -4.84
C ARG A 33 6.17 -5.86 -5.56
N LYS A 34 7.22 -6.42 -6.17
CA LYS A 34 8.26 -5.57 -6.74
C LYS A 34 7.81 -4.72 -7.92
N HIS A 35 6.78 -5.14 -8.63
CA HIS A 35 6.28 -4.35 -9.75
C HIS A 35 5.16 -3.41 -9.32
N VAL A 36 4.95 -3.25 -8.03
CA VAL A 36 3.92 -2.36 -7.48
C VAL A 36 4.63 -1.26 -6.71
N LYS A 37 4.16 -0.03 -6.90
CA LYS A 37 4.68 1.12 -6.17
C LYS A 37 3.56 1.72 -5.35
N VAL A 38 3.87 2.05 -4.12
CA VAL A 38 2.94 2.73 -3.23
C VAL A 38 3.52 4.11 -2.93
N VAL A 39 2.72 5.13 -3.15
CA VAL A 39 3.16 6.51 -2.95
C VAL A 39 2.26 7.13 -1.89
N VAL A 40 2.87 7.71 -0.87
CA VAL A 40 2.16 8.38 0.22
C VAL A 40 2.59 9.84 0.20
N ASP A 41 1.66 10.75 -0.06
CA ASP A 41 1.91 12.18 -0.05
C ASP A 41 3.12 12.55 -0.91
N ASP A 42 3.16 12.01 -2.13
CA ASP A 42 4.20 12.27 -3.12
C ASP A 42 5.53 11.62 -2.81
N ASN A 43 5.59 10.73 -1.82
CA ASN A 43 6.82 10.02 -1.47
C ASN A 43 6.61 8.52 -1.65
N TYR A 44 7.62 7.85 -2.20
CA TYR A 44 7.55 6.40 -2.29
C TYR A 44 7.61 5.78 -0.90
N LEU A 45 6.91 4.66 -0.77
CA LEU A 45 6.91 3.91 0.47
C LEU A 45 8.33 3.47 0.82
N ILE A 46 8.72 3.66 2.06
CA ILE A 46 10.05 3.29 2.53
C ILE A 46 10.05 1.84 3.01
N ASP A 47 9.08 1.48 3.83
CA ASP A 47 9.02 0.13 4.40
C ASP A 47 8.07 -0.73 3.59
N ARG A 48 8.58 -1.33 2.53
CA ARG A 48 7.75 -2.12 1.62
C ARG A 48 7.38 -3.48 2.20
N ALA A 49 8.10 -3.92 3.22
CA ALA A 49 7.83 -5.23 3.83
C ALA A 49 6.86 -5.12 4.98
N GLY A 50 7.09 -4.20 5.90
CA GLY A 50 6.26 -4.06 7.07
C GLY A 50 5.15 -3.03 6.93
N LEU A 51 5.28 -2.15 5.94
CA LEU A 51 4.29 -1.12 5.67
C LEU A 51 4.05 -0.24 6.89
N SER A 52 5.14 0.07 7.60
CA SER A 52 5.05 0.83 8.84
C SER A 52 5.13 2.33 8.62
N ASP A 53 5.26 2.79 7.38
CA ASP A 53 5.31 4.21 7.10
C ASP A 53 4.08 4.89 7.67
N PRO A 54 4.24 6.02 8.36
CA PRO A 54 3.10 6.70 8.97
C PRO A 54 2.23 7.40 7.93
N VAL A 55 0.95 7.49 8.22
CA VAL A 55 0.02 8.24 7.39
C VAL A 55 -0.80 9.15 8.28
N GLN A 56 -1.23 10.27 7.71
CA GLN A 56 -2.12 11.20 8.37
C GLN A 56 -3.54 10.98 7.89
N PRO A 57 -4.55 11.44 8.62
CA PRO A 57 -5.93 11.26 8.17
C PRO A 57 -6.20 11.84 6.79
N ASP A 58 -5.46 12.87 6.40
CA ASP A 58 -5.66 13.49 5.09
C ASP A 58 -4.57 13.11 4.11
N SER A 59 -3.76 12.10 4.41
CA SER A 59 -2.74 11.65 3.49
C SER A 59 -3.37 11.07 2.23
N LYS A 60 -2.67 11.24 1.11
CA LYS A 60 -3.09 10.68 -0.16
C LYS A 60 -2.19 9.51 -0.50
N VAL A 61 -2.79 8.37 -0.72
CA VAL A 61 -2.05 7.14 -1.00
C VAL A 61 -2.43 6.65 -2.39
N TYR A 62 -1.43 6.42 -3.22
CA TYR A 62 -1.63 5.91 -4.57
C TYR A 62 -0.89 4.59 -4.73
N VAL A 63 -1.50 3.69 -5.44
CA VAL A 63 -0.90 2.39 -5.74
C VAL A 63 -0.80 2.26 -7.25
N PHE A 64 0.40 2.03 -7.76
CA PHE A 64 0.65 1.88 -9.19
C PHE A 64 1.19 0.49 -9.46
N GLN A 65 0.76 -0.07 -10.58
CA GLN A 65 1.34 -1.31 -11.05
C GLN A 65 2.16 -0.99 -12.29
N LEU A 66 3.42 -1.37 -12.25
CA LEU A 66 4.30 -1.14 -13.38
C LEU A 66 4.07 -2.22 -14.43
N LEU A 67 3.90 -1.79 -15.66
CA LEU A 67 3.60 -2.71 -16.73
C LEU A 67 4.82 -3.07 -17.56
N SER A 68 5.98 -2.67 -17.13
CA SER A 68 7.17 -2.99 -17.89
C SER A 68 7.33 -4.49 -17.91
N GLY A 69 7.58 -5.03 -19.05
CA GLY A 69 7.79 -6.44 -19.19
C GLY A 69 9.14 -6.88 -18.68
N GLY A 70 9.85 -5.97 -18.16
CA GLY A 70 11.17 -6.29 -17.66
C GLY A 70 11.11 -6.91 -16.34
#